data_f8c12fa388d9c9561d9a533285b09829
#
_entry.id   f8c12fa388d9c9561d9a533285b09829
#
_cell.length_a   1.000
_cell.length_b   1.000
_cell.length_c   1.000
_cell.angle_alpha   90.00
_cell.angle_beta   90.00
_cell.angle_gamma   90.00
#
_symmetry.space_group_name_H-M   'P 1'
#
loop_
_entity.id
_entity.type
_entity.pdbx_description
1 polymer ?
#
loop_
_entity_poly.entity_id
_entity_poly.type
_entity_poly.pdbx_seq_one_letter_code
_entity_poly.pdbx_strand_id
1 'polypeptide(L)'
;AKRMFNVAMAKVDYKGTYNYCYCTKSSHFSFVLEEAMKNDIHLETSSAYDIHIINALYDSGVIDKDRYIICNGFKRPQYVENIAQLINDGFENTIPVIDNKEEIDLYDDAITQKCKIGIRIASEEEPKFEFYTSRLGIRYNDIINFYKTKIQKNKKFKLKMLHFFINTGIKDTAYYWNELSKCLNIYCELKAICPDLDSLNIGGGFPIKNSLDFSYDYEYLTEEIIAQIKNICTRNGIDEPHIFTEFGSFTVGESGATLYSIVNQKQQNDRENWYMIDSSFITTLPDTWGINQRYIMLAVNNRDKEYQRVLLGGLTCDSEDF
;
A
#
# COMPACT_ATOMS: atom_id res chain seq x y z
N ALA A 1 8.37 8.30 7.33
CA ALA A 1 8.49 8.31 5.87
C ALA A 1 8.56 9.73 5.32
N LYS A 2 7.58 10.62 5.60
CA LYS A 2 7.51 11.97 5.01
C LYS A 2 8.85 12.76 5.13
N ARG A 3 9.46 12.73 6.34
CA ARG A 3 10.77 13.38 6.55
C ARG A 3 11.88 12.75 5.68
N MET A 4 11.96 11.43 5.61
CA MET A 4 13.01 10.73 4.86
C MET A 4 12.92 11.05 3.36
N PHE A 5 11.73 10.97 2.76
CA PHE A 5 11.54 11.32 1.35
C PHE A 5 11.86 12.79 1.06
N ASN A 6 11.41 13.72 1.91
CA ASN A 6 11.71 15.13 1.72
C ASN A 6 13.21 15.43 1.84
N VAL A 7 13.92 14.78 2.77
CA VAL A 7 15.39 14.90 2.89
C VAL A 7 16.09 14.33 1.65
N ALA A 8 15.67 13.13 1.20
CA ALA A 8 16.22 12.53 -0.02
C ALA A 8 16.00 13.42 -1.25
N MET A 9 14.81 13.97 -1.42
CA MET A 9 14.50 14.92 -2.50
C MET A 9 15.36 16.17 -2.44
N ALA A 10 15.54 16.74 -1.25
CA ALA A 10 16.37 17.94 -1.07
C ALA A 10 17.84 17.68 -1.41
N LYS A 11 18.40 16.52 -1.07
CA LYS A 11 19.79 16.15 -1.36
C LYS A 11 20.12 16.16 -2.85
N VAL A 12 19.16 15.84 -3.71
CA VAL A 12 19.36 15.75 -5.16
C VAL A 12 18.66 16.87 -5.93
N ASP A 13 18.13 17.89 -5.25
CA ASP A 13 17.35 18.97 -5.89
C ASP A 13 16.22 18.42 -6.77
N TYR A 14 15.42 17.51 -6.22
CA TYR A 14 14.27 16.91 -6.88
C TYR A 14 13.13 17.92 -7.00
N LYS A 15 12.52 18.05 -8.18
CA LYS A 15 11.52 19.10 -8.44
C LYS A 15 10.07 18.68 -8.16
N GLY A 16 9.80 17.37 -8.06
CA GLY A 16 8.49 16.86 -7.66
C GLY A 16 8.24 17.03 -6.16
N THR A 17 7.02 16.71 -5.73
CA THR A 17 6.61 16.68 -4.31
C THR A 17 6.45 15.24 -3.83
N TYR A 18 6.46 15.06 -2.52
CA TYR A 18 6.17 13.78 -1.89
C TYR A 18 4.80 13.77 -1.23
N ASN A 19 4.00 12.77 -1.52
CA ASN A 19 2.65 12.58 -1.04
C ASN A 19 2.52 11.22 -0.34
N TYR A 20 2.32 11.24 0.96
CA TYR A 20 2.12 10.05 1.78
C TYR A 20 0.64 9.72 1.83
N CYS A 21 0.24 8.52 1.38
CA CYS A 21 -1.12 8.01 1.49
C CYS A 21 -1.18 6.92 2.57
N TYR A 22 -2.07 7.06 3.52
CA TYR A 22 -2.36 6.03 4.50
C TYR A 22 -3.37 5.04 3.93
N CYS A 23 -3.08 3.74 4.02
CA CYS A 23 -3.98 2.69 3.56
C CYS A 23 -5.03 2.37 4.62
N THR A 24 -6.29 2.69 4.35
CA THR A 24 -7.41 2.47 5.28
C THR A 24 -7.57 1.01 5.71
N LYS A 25 -7.28 0.06 4.81
CA LYS A 25 -7.33 -1.39 5.08
C LYS A 25 -6.38 -1.87 6.20
N SER A 26 -5.33 -1.13 6.50
CA SER A 26 -4.34 -1.53 7.53
C SER A 26 -4.86 -1.34 8.95
N SER A 27 -5.61 -0.29 9.19
CA SER A 27 -6.43 -0.09 10.38
C SER A 27 -7.43 1.04 10.09
N HIS A 28 -8.71 0.78 10.25
CA HIS A 28 -9.79 1.71 9.97
C HIS A 28 -10.55 2.18 11.22
N PHE A 29 -9.97 1.99 12.40
CA PHE A 29 -10.53 2.59 13.63
C PHE A 29 -10.47 4.11 13.55
N SER A 30 -11.54 4.79 13.93
CA SER A 30 -11.66 6.25 13.83
C SER A 30 -10.51 6.97 14.52
N PHE A 31 -10.16 6.57 15.75
CA PHE A 31 -9.07 7.18 16.51
C PHE A 31 -7.68 7.01 15.84
N VAL A 32 -7.46 5.93 15.09
CA VAL A 32 -6.22 5.73 14.32
C VAL A 32 -6.18 6.66 13.12
N LEU A 33 -7.30 6.76 12.38
CA LEU A 33 -7.42 7.64 11.22
C LEU A 33 -7.30 9.11 11.61
N GLU A 34 -8.00 9.55 12.67
CA GLU A 34 -7.92 10.90 13.19
C GLU A 34 -6.50 11.29 13.61
N GLU A 35 -5.78 10.37 14.27
CA GLU A 35 -4.37 10.61 14.63
C GLU A 35 -3.46 10.67 13.41
N ALA A 36 -3.64 9.77 12.44
CA ALA A 36 -2.88 9.76 11.20
C ALA A 36 -3.08 11.06 10.41
N MET A 37 -4.31 11.56 10.31
CA MET A 37 -4.65 12.76 9.54
C MET A 37 -4.06 14.06 10.12
N LYS A 38 -3.67 14.11 11.38
CA LYS A 38 -2.94 15.25 11.97
C LYS A 38 -1.58 15.49 11.33
N ASN A 39 -1.06 14.53 10.59
CA ASN A 39 0.27 14.60 9.95
C ASN A 39 0.25 15.18 8.52
N ASP A 40 -0.83 15.77 8.09
CA ASP A 40 -1.01 16.29 6.73
C ASP A 40 -0.63 15.23 5.68
N ILE A 41 -1.30 14.09 5.74
CA ILE A 41 -1.16 12.96 4.82
C ILE A 41 -2.46 12.75 4.04
N HIS A 42 -2.42 11.89 3.06
CA HIS A 42 -3.52 11.54 2.19
C HIS A 42 -4.03 10.14 2.50
N LEU A 43 -5.02 9.67 1.76
CA LEU A 43 -5.67 8.37 1.98
C LEU A 43 -5.60 7.47 0.74
N GLU A 44 -5.46 6.17 0.98
CA GLU A 44 -5.67 5.12 -0.01
C GLU A 44 -6.82 4.24 0.43
N THR A 45 -7.68 3.91 -0.51
CA THR A 45 -8.85 3.04 -0.35
C THR A 45 -8.77 1.86 -1.31
N SER A 46 -9.36 0.73 -0.94
CA SER A 46 -9.31 -0.49 -1.75
C SER A 46 -10.63 -1.25 -1.81
N SER A 47 -11.69 -0.68 -1.25
CA SER A 47 -13.04 -1.24 -1.28
C SER A 47 -14.14 -0.18 -1.27
N ALA A 48 -15.36 -0.58 -1.66
CA ALA A 48 -16.54 0.28 -1.58
C ALA A 48 -16.82 0.79 -0.14
N TYR A 49 -16.49 -0.01 0.85
CA TYR A 49 -16.71 0.32 2.26
C TYR A 49 -15.77 1.42 2.77
N ASP A 50 -14.57 1.50 2.22
CA ASP A 50 -13.60 2.54 2.59
C ASP A 50 -14.10 3.94 2.21
N ILE A 51 -14.94 4.04 1.17
CA ILE A 51 -15.54 5.32 0.77
C ILE A 51 -16.49 5.86 1.85
N HIS A 52 -17.17 4.98 2.58
CA HIS A 52 -17.99 5.42 3.74
C HIS A 52 -17.10 5.98 4.86
N ILE A 53 -15.88 5.46 5.02
CA ILE A 53 -14.90 6.01 5.97
C ILE A 53 -14.47 7.42 5.52
N ILE A 54 -14.20 7.62 4.23
CA ILE A 54 -13.87 8.95 3.69
C ILE A 54 -14.98 9.95 3.98
N ASN A 55 -16.23 9.59 3.72
CA ASN A 55 -17.39 10.44 4.01
C ASN A 55 -17.48 10.77 5.51
N ALA A 56 -17.33 9.78 6.40
CA ALA A 56 -17.36 9.98 7.84
C ALA A 56 -16.24 10.92 8.34
N LEU A 57 -15.02 10.80 7.79
CA LEU A 57 -13.91 11.69 8.10
C LEU A 57 -14.17 13.13 7.62
N TYR A 58 -14.79 13.29 6.47
CA TYR A 58 -15.19 14.59 5.95
C TYR A 58 -16.30 15.22 6.80
N ASP A 59 -17.35 14.48 7.09
CA ASP A 59 -18.50 14.94 7.90
C ASP A 59 -18.08 15.35 9.31
N SER A 60 -17.07 14.69 9.88
CA SER A 60 -16.49 15.04 11.18
C SER A 60 -15.45 16.18 11.12
N GLY A 61 -15.14 16.70 9.94
CA GLY A 61 -14.16 17.78 9.74
C GLY A 61 -12.69 17.36 9.90
N VAL A 62 -12.40 16.07 9.86
CA VAL A 62 -11.03 15.54 9.96
C VAL A 62 -10.27 15.72 8.64
N ILE A 63 -10.96 15.65 7.51
CA ILE A 63 -10.40 15.91 6.19
C ILE A 63 -11.21 16.95 5.44
N ASP A 64 -10.58 17.61 4.47
CA ASP A 64 -11.22 18.46 3.48
C ASP A 64 -11.31 17.78 2.09
N LYS A 65 -11.98 18.42 1.14
CA LYS A 65 -12.15 17.90 -0.22
C LYS A 65 -10.88 17.99 -1.09
N ASP A 66 -9.89 18.74 -0.64
CA ASP A 66 -8.60 18.90 -1.36
C ASP A 66 -7.64 17.71 -1.09
N ARG A 67 -7.99 16.84 -0.15
CA ARG A 67 -7.20 15.67 0.20
C ARG A 67 -7.13 14.69 -0.97
N TYR A 68 -5.94 14.17 -1.28
CA TYR A 68 -5.83 13.08 -2.22
C TYR A 68 -6.45 11.79 -1.65
N ILE A 69 -7.26 11.14 -2.49
CA ILE A 69 -7.88 9.83 -2.19
C ILE A 69 -7.56 8.90 -3.36
N ILE A 70 -6.63 8.00 -3.13
CA ILE A 70 -6.18 7.04 -4.15
C ILE A 70 -7.04 5.79 -4.03
N CYS A 71 -7.79 5.45 -5.09
CA CYS A 71 -8.73 4.34 -5.07
C CYS A 71 -8.18 3.16 -5.87
N ASN A 72 -7.66 2.17 -5.17
CA ASN A 72 -6.97 1.00 -5.73
C ASN A 72 -7.87 -0.24 -5.83
N GLY A 73 -7.28 -1.31 -6.38
CA GLY A 73 -7.84 -2.64 -6.45
C GLY A 73 -8.88 -2.81 -7.55
N PHE A 74 -9.36 -4.05 -7.72
CA PHE A 74 -10.43 -4.38 -8.65
C PHE A 74 -11.76 -3.74 -8.19
N LYS A 75 -12.45 -3.06 -9.09
CA LYS A 75 -13.63 -2.28 -8.76
C LYS A 75 -14.91 -2.99 -9.21
N ARG A 76 -15.67 -3.42 -8.22
CA ARG A 76 -17.05 -3.86 -8.43
C ARG A 76 -17.95 -2.64 -8.68
N PRO A 77 -19.14 -2.80 -9.29
CA PRO A 77 -20.04 -1.68 -9.59
C PRO A 77 -20.27 -0.73 -8.42
N GLN A 78 -20.56 -1.24 -7.23
CA GLN A 78 -20.76 -0.42 -6.03
C GLN A 78 -19.53 0.46 -5.68
N TYR A 79 -18.32 -0.05 -5.91
CA TYR A 79 -17.10 0.72 -5.64
C TYR A 79 -16.92 1.83 -6.68
N VAL A 80 -17.21 1.54 -7.95
CA VAL A 80 -17.24 2.56 -9.02
C VAL A 80 -18.26 3.67 -8.70
N GLU A 81 -19.47 3.29 -8.32
CA GLU A 81 -20.55 4.23 -7.96
C GLU A 81 -20.15 5.13 -6.78
N ASN A 82 -19.60 4.55 -5.72
CA ASN A 82 -19.17 5.30 -4.53
C ASN A 82 -18.02 6.27 -4.86
N ILE A 83 -17.03 5.84 -5.66
CA ILE A 83 -15.93 6.72 -6.12
C ILE A 83 -16.47 7.83 -7.01
N ALA A 84 -17.36 7.50 -7.95
CA ALA A 84 -17.97 8.49 -8.84
C ALA A 84 -18.78 9.53 -8.04
N GLN A 85 -19.48 9.10 -6.98
CA GLN A 85 -20.20 10.00 -6.09
C GLN A 85 -19.24 10.97 -5.39
N LEU A 86 -18.11 10.51 -4.81
CA LEU A 86 -17.10 11.40 -4.22
C LEU A 86 -16.63 12.46 -5.22
N ILE A 87 -16.30 12.03 -6.44
CA ILE A 87 -15.85 12.94 -7.49
C ILE A 87 -16.95 13.96 -7.83
N ASN A 88 -18.18 13.50 -8.03
CA ASN A 88 -19.34 14.36 -8.34
C ASN A 88 -19.67 15.33 -7.19
N ASP A 89 -19.38 14.96 -5.95
CA ASP A 89 -19.53 15.80 -4.76
C ASP A 89 -18.37 16.81 -4.55
N GLY A 90 -17.41 16.83 -5.48
CA GLY A 90 -16.36 17.84 -5.53
C GLY A 90 -15.06 17.45 -4.80
N PHE A 91 -14.80 16.18 -4.53
CA PHE A 91 -13.49 15.70 -4.11
C PHE A 91 -12.57 15.59 -5.34
N GLU A 92 -12.05 16.72 -5.80
CA GLU A 92 -11.34 16.84 -7.08
C GLU A 92 -9.99 16.08 -7.13
N ASN A 93 -9.47 15.69 -5.98
CA ASN A 93 -8.24 14.90 -5.85
C ASN A 93 -8.50 13.42 -5.58
N THR A 94 -9.71 12.93 -5.82
CA THR A 94 -9.99 11.50 -5.87
C THR A 94 -9.46 10.93 -7.19
N ILE A 95 -8.56 9.94 -7.09
CA ILE A 95 -7.90 9.31 -8.24
C ILE A 95 -8.25 7.83 -8.28
N PRO A 96 -9.26 7.40 -9.07
CA PRO A 96 -9.45 5.99 -9.36
C PRO A 96 -8.26 5.46 -10.17
N VAL A 97 -7.58 4.44 -9.63
CA VAL A 97 -6.46 3.77 -10.28
C VAL A 97 -7.00 2.57 -11.05
N ILE A 98 -7.00 2.67 -12.36
CA ILE A 98 -7.54 1.68 -13.28
C ILE A 98 -6.75 0.37 -13.16
N ASP A 99 -7.43 -0.69 -12.80
CA ASP A 99 -6.89 -2.03 -12.62
C ASP A 99 -7.04 -2.91 -13.87
N ASN A 100 -8.15 -2.71 -14.59
CA ASN A 100 -8.39 -3.35 -15.90
C ASN A 100 -9.00 -2.37 -16.88
N LYS A 101 -8.92 -2.70 -18.18
CA LYS A 101 -9.28 -1.77 -19.26
C LYS A 101 -10.76 -1.44 -19.34
N GLU A 102 -11.60 -2.34 -18.88
CA GLU A 102 -13.06 -2.21 -18.91
C GLU A 102 -13.59 -1.23 -17.86
N GLU A 103 -12.82 -1.00 -16.77
CA GLU A 103 -13.22 -0.05 -15.72
C GLU A 103 -13.43 1.37 -16.25
N ILE A 104 -12.71 1.78 -17.30
CA ILE A 104 -12.81 3.14 -17.82
C ILE A 104 -14.21 3.43 -18.37
N ASP A 105 -14.86 2.45 -18.98
CA ASP A 105 -16.20 2.60 -19.54
C ASP A 105 -17.23 2.75 -18.39
N LEU A 106 -17.06 2.04 -17.28
CA LEU A 106 -17.92 2.19 -16.09
C LEU A 106 -17.80 3.59 -15.46
N TYR A 107 -16.60 4.15 -15.41
CA TYR A 107 -16.39 5.51 -14.92
C TYR A 107 -16.90 6.57 -15.89
N ASP A 108 -16.85 6.31 -17.19
CA ASP A 108 -17.37 7.25 -18.19
C ASP A 108 -18.89 7.42 -18.05
N ASP A 109 -19.59 6.35 -17.70
CA ASP A 109 -21.04 6.39 -17.45
C ASP A 109 -21.38 7.06 -16.11
N ALA A 110 -20.60 6.80 -15.05
CA ALA A 110 -20.95 7.19 -13.67
C ALA A 110 -20.50 8.62 -13.29
N ILE A 111 -19.38 9.11 -13.84
CA ILE A 111 -18.81 10.43 -13.49
C ILE A 111 -19.39 11.50 -14.42
N THR A 112 -19.87 12.61 -13.84
CA THR A 112 -20.49 13.71 -14.59
C THR A 112 -19.55 14.88 -14.88
N GLN A 113 -18.37 14.90 -14.28
CA GLN A 113 -17.38 15.99 -14.41
C GLN A 113 -16.00 15.47 -14.84
N LYS A 114 -15.04 16.37 -15.00
CA LYS A 114 -13.66 15.98 -15.28
C LYS A 114 -13.06 15.24 -14.09
N CYS A 115 -12.34 14.17 -14.37
CA CYS A 115 -11.77 13.29 -13.38
C CYS A 115 -10.27 13.03 -13.65
N LYS A 116 -9.48 13.03 -12.58
CA LYS A 116 -8.10 12.54 -12.58
C LYS A 116 -8.14 11.03 -12.43
N ILE A 117 -7.36 10.31 -13.23
CA ILE A 117 -7.25 8.85 -13.14
C ILE A 117 -5.79 8.43 -13.03
N GLY A 118 -5.58 7.24 -12.46
CA GLY A 118 -4.31 6.52 -12.49
C GLY A 118 -4.42 5.25 -13.31
N ILE A 119 -3.29 4.66 -13.69
CA ILE A 119 -3.20 3.32 -14.26
C ILE A 119 -2.28 2.49 -13.40
N ARG A 120 -2.74 1.31 -12.96
CA ARG A 120 -1.90 0.33 -12.28
C ARG A 120 -1.18 -0.55 -13.30
N ILE A 121 0.11 -0.74 -13.09
CA ILE A 121 0.94 -1.68 -13.84
C ILE A 121 0.85 -3.05 -13.19
N ALA A 122 0.68 -4.09 -14.00
CA ALA A 122 0.86 -5.47 -13.57
C ALA A 122 2.36 -5.79 -13.50
N SER A 123 2.94 -5.61 -12.31
CA SER A 123 4.37 -5.86 -12.06
C SER A 123 4.70 -7.35 -12.12
N GLU A 124 5.95 -7.67 -12.43
CA GLU A 124 6.48 -9.03 -12.31
C GLU A 124 6.86 -9.31 -10.85
N GLU A 125 6.62 -10.55 -10.41
CA GLU A 125 6.87 -10.99 -9.05
C GLU A 125 8.16 -11.80 -8.93
N GLU A 126 8.69 -11.90 -7.73
CA GLU A 126 9.84 -12.76 -7.46
C GLU A 126 9.50 -14.24 -7.68
N PRO A 127 10.46 -15.09 -8.11
CA PRO A 127 10.23 -16.51 -8.41
C PRO A 127 9.67 -17.36 -7.27
N LYS A 128 9.68 -16.85 -6.03
CA LYS A 128 9.12 -17.54 -4.86
C LYS A 128 7.60 -17.54 -4.84
N PHE A 129 6.95 -16.72 -5.66
CA PHE A 129 5.50 -16.72 -5.80
C PHE A 129 5.05 -17.78 -6.81
N GLU A 130 3.82 -18.25 -6.65
CA GLU A 130 3.20 -19.22 -7.57
C GLU A 130 2.92 -18.64 -8.96
N PHE A 131 2.98 -17.34 -9.10
CA PHE A 131 2.75 -16.62 -10.36
C PHE A 131 3.83 -15.56 -10.60
N TYR A 132 4.14 -15.34 -11.87
CA TYR A 132 5.20 -14.41 -12.30
C TYR A 132 4.73 -12.96 -12.44
N THR A 133 3.44 -12.74 -12.61
CA THR A 133 2.88 -11.40 -12.86
C THR A 133 1.74 -11.14 -11.88
N SER A 134 1.67 -9.94 -11.33
CA SER A 134 0.58 -9.51 -10.46
C SER A 134 -0.78 -9.76 -11.12
N ARG A 135 -1.73 -10.29 -10.36
CA ARG A 135 -3.13 -10.44 -10.81
C ARG A 135 -3.86 -9.11 -10.99
N LEU A 136 -3.29 -8.02 -10.51
CA LEU A 136 -3.84 -6.68 -10.56
C LEU A 136 -3.02 -5.82 -11.52
N GLY A 137 -3.70 -4.95 -12.26
CA GLY A 137 -3.09 -3.98 -13.16
C GLY A 137 -3.11 -4.40 -14.62
N ILE A 138 -2.67 -3.48 -15.46
CA ILE A 138 -2.58 -3.61 -16.92
C ILE A 138 -1.15 -3.98 -17.29
N ARG A 139 -0.97 -4.92 -18.22
CA ARG A 139 0.36 -5.35 -18.66
C ARG A 139 1.15 -4.19 -19.26
N TYR A 140 2.46 -4.15 -19.03
CA TYR A 140 3.37 -3.12 -19.53
C TYR A 140 3.13 -2.78 -21.02
N ASN A 141 3.10 -3.80 -21.89
CA ASN A 141 2.97 -3.63 -23.33
C ASN A 141 1.61 -3.08 -23.78
N ASP A 142 0.61 -3.10 -22.92
CA ASP A 142 -0.75 -2.68 -23.26
C ASP A 142 -1.03 -1.22 -22.85
N ILE A 143 -0.25 -0.66 -21.93
CA ILE A 143 -0.53 0.63 -21.29
C ILE A 143 -0.56 1.77 -22.30
N ILE A 144 0.44 1.88 -23.17
CA ILE A 144 0.51 2.95 -24.17
C ILE A 144 -0.68 2.89 -25.15
N ASN A 145 -1.01 1.67 -25.60
CA ASN A 145 -2.14 1.48 -26.49
C ASN A 145 -3.48 1.78 -25.80
N PHE A 146 -3.64 1.37 -24.56
CA PHE A 146 -4.82 1.67 -23.74
C PHE A 146 -4.99 3.18 -23.57
N TYR A 147 -3.93 3.91 -23.23
CA TYR A 147 -3.96 5.36 -23.16
C TYR A 147 -4.43 5.99 -24.47
N LYS A 148 -3.79 5.63 -25.60
CA LYS A 148 -4.10 6.21 -26.91
C LYS A 148 -5.53 5.93 -27.39
N THR A 149 -6.05 4.74 -27.08
CA THR A 149 -7.35 4.30 -27.61
C THR A 149 -8.53 4.68 -26.72
N LYS A 150 -8.36 4.66 -25.40
CA LYS A 150 -9.48 4.86 -24.46
C LYS A 150 -9.43 6.19 -23.71
N ILE A 151 -8.24 6.71 -23.37
CA ILE A 151 -8.10 7.86 -22.46
C ILE A 151 -7.83 9.14 -23.24
N GLN A 152 -6.86 9.15 -24.15
CA GLN A 152 -6.37 10.36 -24.82
C GLN A 152 -7.48 11.15 -25.54
N LYS A 153 -8.46 10.46 -26.09
CA LYS A 153 -9.59 11.08 -26.83
C LYS A 153 -10.77 11.45 -25.93
N ASN A 154 -10.80 10.95 -24.71
CA ASN A 154 -11.86 11.23 -23.76
C ASN A 154 -11.56 12.52 -23.02
N LYS A 155 -12.44 13.53 -23.18
CA LYS A 155 -12.25 14.86 -22.59
C LYS A 155 -12.56 14.89 -21.08
N LYS A 156 -13.18 13.85 -20.56
CA LYS A 156 -13.55 13.71 -19.14
C LYS A 156 -12.36 13.29 -18.29
N PHE A 157 -11.51 12.39 -18.79
CA PHE A 157 -10.41 11.81 -18.03
C PHE A 157 -9.09 12.52 -18.29
N LYS A 158 -8.36 12.75 -17.20
CA LYS A 158 -6.97 13.21 -17.20
C LYS A 158 -6.11 12.15 -16.55
N LEU A 159 -5.24 11.49 -17.30
CA LEU A 159 -4.27 10.57 -16.73
C LEU A 159 -3.23 11.37 -15.95
N LYS A 160 -3.27 11.23 -14.61
CA LYS A 160 -2.38 11.94 -13.68
C LYS A 160 -1.30 11.05 -13.09
N MET A 161 -1.58 9.75 -12.93
CA MET A 161 -0.75 8.86 -12.13
C MET A 161 -0.48 7.55 -12.83
N LEU A 162 0.75 7.09 -12.72
CA LEU A 162 1.11 5.70 -12.96
C LEU A 162 1.42 5.05 -11.61
N HIS A 163 0.91 3.85 -11.38
CA HIS A 163 1.06 3.12 -10.12
C HIS A 163 1.63 1.73 -10.34
N PHE A 164 2.60 1.35 -9.54
CA PHE A 164 3.04 -0.03 -9.45
C PHE A 164 3.16 -0.49 -7.99
N PHE A 165 3.11 -1.80 -7.79
CA PHE A 165 3.31 -2.42 -6.49
C PHE A 165 3.89 -3.81 -6.69
N ILE A 166 4.85 -4.18 -5.87
CA ILE A 166 5.45 -5.51 -5.84
C ILE A 166 5.18 -6.16 -4.48
N ASN A 167 4.71 -7.42 -4.47
CA ASN A 167 4.27 -8.09 -3.24
C ASN A 167 5.39 -8.30 -2.22
N THR A 168 6.65 -8.41 -2.65
CA THR A 168 7.80 -8.47 -1.75
C THR A 168 8.09 -7.17 -1.02
N GLY A 169 7.43 -6.08 -1.43
CA GLY A 169 7.57 -4.76 -0.85
C GLY A 169 8.82 -4.00 -1.33
N ILE A 170 9.01 -2.83 -0.76
CA ILE A 170 10.12 -1.93 -1.07
C ILE A 170 11.37 -2.43 -0.33
N LYS A 171 12.21 -3.14 -1.03
CA LYS A 171 13.44 -3.73 -0.52
C LYS A 171 14.59 -3.50 -1.49
N ASP A 172 15.81 -3.51 -0.99
CA ASP A 172 17.01 -3.46 -1.82
C ASP A 172 17.27 -4.83 -2.48
N THR A 173 16.47 -5.13 -3.49
CA THR A 173 16.57 -6.36 -4.29
C THR A 173 16.61 -6.04 -5.76
N ALA A 174 17.28 -6.91 -6.56
CA ALA A 174 17.33 -6.77 -8.00
C ALA A 174 15.91 -6.73 -8.62
N TYR A 175 14.95 -7.44 -8.04
CA TYR A 175 13.56 -7.45 -8.50
C TYR A 175 12.89 -6.10 -8.32
N TYR A 176 13.02 -5.48 -7.14
CA TYR A 176 12.44 -4.16 -6.90
C TYR A 176 13.01 -3.11 -7.85
N TRP A 177 14.32 -3.06 -7.99
CA TRP A 177 15.00 -2.10 -8.88
C TRP A 177 14.66 -2.29 -10.35
N ASN A 178 14.51 -3.55 -10.79
CA ASN A 178 14.08 -3.86 -12.14
C ASN A 178 12.65 -3.39 -12.42
N GLU A 179 11.72 -3.68 -11.51
CA GLU A 179 10.33 -3.26 -11.67
C GLU A 179 10.17 -1.74 -11.58
N LEU A 180 10.86 -1.07 -10.67
CA LEU A 180 10.91 0.40 -10.63
C LEU A 180 11.42 0.97 -11.96
N SER A 181 12.48 0.41 -12.52
CA SER A 181 13.05 0.85 -13.80
C SER A 181 12.08 0.64 -14.96
N LYS A 182 11.41 -0.51 -15.03
CA LYS A 182 10.37 -0.77 -16.06
C LYS A 182 9.22 0.22 -15.95
N CYS A 183 8.73 0.46 -14.72
CA CYS A 183 7.67 1.44 -14.46
C CYS A 183 8.07 2.83 -14.93
N LEU A 184 9.29 3.27 -14.61
CA LEU A 184 9.82 4.57 -15.00
C LEU A 184 9.98 4.71 -16.51
N ASN A 185 10.40 3.67 -17.21
CA ASN A 185 10.47 3.69 -18.68
C ASN A 185 9.08 3.93 -19.29
N ILE A 186 8.06 3.20 -18.82
CA ILE A 186 6.68 3.44 -19.26
C ILE A 186 6.19 4.84 -18.87
N TYR A 187 6.55 5.32 -17.67
CA TYR A 187 6.22 6.69 -17.25
C TYR A 187 6.80 7.71 -18.25
N CYS A 188 8.07 7.58 -18.62
CA CYS A 188 8.72 8.50 -19.56
C CYS A 188 8.06 8.45 -20.96
N GLU A 189 7.76 7.25 -21.46
CA GLU A 189 7.05 7.09 -22.74
C GLU A 189 5.65 7.73 -22.72
N LEU A 190 4.89 7.50 -21.64
CA LEU A 190 3.57 8.10 -21.46
C LEU A 190 3.67 9.61 -21.31
N LYS A 191 4.59 10.13 -20.52
CA LYS A 191 4.76 11.57 -20.30
C LYS A 191 5.02 12.32 -21.59
N ALA A 192 5.76 11.72 -22.53
CA ALA A 192 6.03 12.32 -23.85
C ALA A 192 4.77 12.53 -24.70
N ILE A 193 3.70 11.78 -24.44
CA ILE A 193 2.41 11.87 -25.18
C ILE A 193 1.23 12.30 -24.32
N CYS A 194 1.41 12.39 -23.00
CA CYS A 194 0.42 12.76 -22.00
C CYS A 194 0.96 13.87 -21.10
N PRO A 195 0.80 15.16 -21.45
CA PRO A 195 1.28 16.27 -20.62
C PRO A 195 0.70 16.31 -19.21
N ASP A 196 -0.53 15.81 -19.04
CA ASP A 196 -1.24 15.78 -17.75
C ASP A 196 -0.64 14.76 -16.75
N LEU A 197 0.13 13.76 -17.22
CA LEU A 197 0.80 12.76 -16.36
C LEU A 197 1.94 13.42 -15.60
N ASP A 198 1.84 13.51 -14.28
CA ASP A 198 2.82 14.15 -13.42
C ASP A 198 3.08 13.41 -12.10
N SER A 199 2.46 12.27 -11.89
CA SER A 199 2.52 11.55 -10.62
C SER A 199 2.93 10.09 -10.82
N LEU A 200 3.80 9.61 -9.92
CA LEU A 200 4.24 8.21 -9.83
C LEU A 200 3.92 7.69 -8.43
N ASN A 201 3.09 6.67 -8.36
CA ASN A 201 2.81 5.97 -7.12
C ASN A 201 3.65 4.69 -7.07
N ILE A 202 4.56 4.61 -6.13
CA ILE A 202 5.47 3.48 -5.94
C ILE A 202 4.94 2.44 -4.95
N GLY A 203 3.66 2.55 -4.57
CA GLY A 203 3.00 1.62 -3.66
C GLY A 203 3.50 1.72 -2.23
N GLY A 204 3.36 0.63 -1.51
CA GLY A 204 3.79 0.47 -0.14
C GLY A 204 4.75 -0.70 0.03
N GLY A 205 4.85 -1.18 1.27
CA GLY A 205 5.61 -2.39 1.58
C GLY A 205 7.01 -2.12 2.13
N PHE A 206 7.25 -1.00 2.80
CA PHE A 206 8.44 -0.88 3.64
C PHE A 206 8.44 -2.00 4.69
N PRO A 207 9.58 -2.65 4.91
CA PRO A 207 9.72 -3.65 5.97
C PRO A 207 9.30 -3.06 7.32
N ILE A 208 8.63 -3.86 8.12
CA ILE A 208 8.22 -3.50 9.47
C ILE A 208 9.00 -4.34 10.49
N LYS A 209 9.14 -3.82 11.68
CA LYS A 209 9.79 -4.52 12.77
C LYS A 209 8.99 -5.77 13.14
N ASN A 210 9.58 -6.94 12.93
CA ASN A 210 9.00 -8.25 13.23
C ASN A 210 9.85 -9.09 14.18
N SER A 211 11.00 -8.54 14.64
CA SER A 211 11.88 -9.13 15.65
C SER A 211 12.54 -8.01 16.45
N LEU A 212 13.09 -8.34 17.62
CA LEU A 212 13.75 -7.36 18.50
C LEU A 212 15.07 -6.86 17.94
N ASP A 213 15.73 -7.64 17.12
CA ASP A 213 16.99 -7.34 16.44
C ASP A 213 16.81 -6.77 15.01
N PHE A 214 15.56 -6.47 14.64
CA PHE A 214 15.26 -5.91 13.32
C PHE A 214 15.99 -4.58 13.11
N SER A 215 16.71 -4.52 12.00
CA SER A 215 17.38 -3.31 11.52
C SER A 215 17.16 -3.16 10.03
N TYR A 216 16.83 -1.95 9.58
CA TYR A 216 16.64 -1.64 8.17
C TYR A 216 17.00 -0.19 7.90
N ASP A 217 17.80 0.06 6.88
CA ASP A 217 18.22 1.39 6.50
C ASP A 217 17.21 2.04 5.54
N TYR A 218 16.16 2.60 6.10
CA TYR A 218 15.11 3.30 5.35
C TYR A 218 15.62 4.57 4.66
N GLU A 219 16.58 5.27 5.27
CA GLU A 219 17.12 6.51 4.72
C GLU A 219 17.90 6.23 3.44
N TYR A 220 18.80 5.26 3.48
CA TYR A 220 19.55 4.79 2.31
C TYR A 220 18.60 4.40 1.15
N LEU A 221 17.64 3.52 1.43
CA LEU A 221 16.75 3.05 0.36
C LEU A 221 15.89 4.17 -0.23
N THR A 222 15.44 5.10 0.61
CA THR A 222 14.66 6.25 0.14
C THR A 222 15.50 7.17 -0.75
N GLU A 223 16.78 7.39 -0.39
CA GLU A 223 17.72 8.18 -1.20
C GLU A 223 17.97 7.52 -2.55
N GLU A 224 18.22 6.22 -2.58
CA GLU A 224 18.43 5.47 -3.83
C GLU A 224 17.19 5.48 -4.74
N ILE A 225 15.98 5.34 -4.18
CA ILE A 225 14.73 5.44 -4.94
C ILE A 225 14.62 6.80 -5.62
N ILE A 226 14.78 7.89 -4.88
CA ILE A 226 14.67 9.25 -5.40
C ILE A 226 15.76 9.53 -6.44
N ALA A 227 17.00 9.11 -6.16
CA ALA A 227 18.12 9.27 -7.10
C ALA A 227 17.87 8.52 -8.41
N GLN A 228 17.36 7.29 -8.36
CA GLN A 228 17.06 6.49 -9.54
C GLN A 228 15.92 7.09 -10.37
N ILE A 229 14.85 7.55 -9.74
CA ILE A 229 13.74 8.22 -10.42
C ILE A 229 14.27 9.46 -11.16
N LYS A 230 15.00 10.32 -10.46
CA LYS A 230 15.62 11.52 -11.05
C LYS A 230 16.51 11.18 -12.23
N ASN A 231 17.43 10.22 -12.06
CA ASN A 231 18.37 9.83 -13.10
C ASN A 231 17.69 9.35 -14.38
N ILE A 232 16.63 8.54 -14.24
CA ILE A 232 15.89 8.01 -15.40
C ILE A 232 15.10 9.13 -16.08
N CYS A 233 14.43 10.01 -15.33
CA CYS A 233 13.71 11.15 -15.88
C CYS A 233 14.67 12.11 -16.62
N THR A 234 15.80 12.45 -16.01
CA THR A 234 16.82 13.30 -16.61
C THR A 234 17.38 12.74 -17.92
N ARG A 235 17.68 11.43 -17.96
CA ARG A 235 18.16 10.76 -19.18
C ARG A 235 17.15 10.78 -20.32
N ASN A 236 15.87 10.79 -20.00
CA ASN A 236 14.78 10.83 -20.98
C ASN A 236 14.32 12.27 -21.28
N GLY A 237 14.87 13.28 -20.65
CA GLY A 237 14.45 14.68 -20.82
C GLY A 237 13.03 14.96 -20.34
N ILE A 238 12.59 14.24 -19.30
CA ILE A 238 11.24 14.32 -18.74
C ILE A 238 11.30 14.96 -17.36
N ASP A 239 10.28 15.77 -17.03
CA ASP A 239 10.12 16.34 -15.71
C ASP A 239 9.93 15.27 -14.64
N GLU A 240 10.49 15.49 -13.46
CA GLU A 240 10.41 14.58 -12.32
C GLU A 240 8.95 14.50 -11.79
N PRO A 241 8.40 13.30 -11.58
CA PRO A 241 7.03 13.14 -11.10
C PRO A 241 6.87 13.54 -9.64
N HIS A 242 5.64 13.90 -9.24
CA HIS A 242 5.24 13.86 -7.84
C HIS A 242 5.21 12.39 -7.37
N ILE A 243 5.86 12.11 -6.24
CA ILE A 243 5.93 10.75 -5.71
C ILE A 243 4.82 10.51 -4.70
N PHE A 244 4.12 9.40 -4.88
CA PHE A 244 3.13 8.89 -3.94
C PHE A 244 3.61 7.56 -3.36
N THR A 245 3.32 7.34 -2.08
CA THR A 245 3.51 6.06 -1.40
C THR A 245 2.25 5.67 -0.64
N GLU A 246 2.07 4.36 -0.42
CA GLU A 246 0.88 3.79 0.19
C GLU A 246 1.27 2.94 1.41
N PHE A 247 1.70 3.60 2.48
CA PHE A 247 2.16 2.92 3.67
C PHE A 247 1.01 2.65 4.65
N GLY A 248 0.71 1.38 4.82
CA GLY A 248 -0.25 0.88 5.80
C GLY A 248 0.46 0.26 7.01
N SER A 249 0.94 -0.97 6.88
CA SER A 249 1.62 -1.69 7.97
C SER A 249 2.80 -0.92 8.56
N PHE A 250 3.56 -0.20 7.73
CA PHE A 250 4.64 0.68 8.20
C PHE A 250 4.14 1.79 9.14
N THR A 251 2.91 2.26 8.96
CA THR A 251 2.31 3.29 9.81
C THR A 251 1.83 2.74 11.14
N VAL A 252 1.18 1.58 11.14
CA VAL A 252 0.44 1.06 12.30
C VAL A 252 0.97 -0.26 12.86
N GLY A 253 1.99 -0.86 12.25
CA GLY A 253 2.48 -2.18 12.64
C GLY A 253 2.97 -2.30 14.09
N GLU A 254 3.42 -1.21 14.70
CA GLU A 254 3.83 -1.15 16.10
C GLU A 254 2.78 -0.47 17.01
N SER A 255 1.59 -0.15 16.51
CA SER A 255 0.58 0.62 17.26
C SER A 255 -0.38 -0.22 18.09
N GLY A 256 -0.38 -1.53 17.92
CA GLY A 256 -1.27 -2.46 18.59
C GLY A 256 -0.56 -3.67 19.18
N ALA A 257 -1.22 -4.32 20.12
CA ALA A 257 -0.77 -5.58 20.72
C ALA A 257 -1.98 -6.45 21.06
N THR A 258 -1.80 -7.77 20.97
CA THR A 258 -2.76 -8.74 21.48
C THR A 258 -2.22 -9.34 22.77
N LEU A 259 -3.02 -9.36 23.81
CA LEU A 259 -2.70 -9.94 25.09
C LEU A 259 -3.31 -11.33 25.22
N TYR A 260 -2.51 -12.31 25.57
CA TYR A 260 -2.95 -13.68 25.83
C TYR A 260 -2.59 -14.10 27.25
N SER A 261 -3.46 -14.93 27.85
CA SER A 261 -3.18 -15.63 29.10
C SER A 261 -2.78 -17.08 28.81
N ILE A 262 -1.78 -17.58 29.51
CA ILE A 262 -1.47 -19.01 29.49
C ILE A 262 -2.45 -19.72 30.43
N VAL A 263 -3.36 -20.51 29.86
CA VAL A 263 -4.40 -21.22 30.63
C VAL A 263 -4.03 -22.64 31.00
N ASN A 264 -3.07 -23.25 30.30
CA ASN A 264 -2.60 -24.59 30.60
C ASN A 264 -1.18 -24.79 30.07
N GLN A 265 -0.46 -25.76 30.67
CA GLN A 265 0.87 -26.20 30.26
C GLN A 265 0.85 -27.73 30.13
N LYS A 266 1.42 -28.23 29.03
CA LYS A 266 1.49 -29.66 28.75
C LYS A 266 2.89 -30.02 28.30
N GLN A 267 3.43 -31.10 28.85
CA GLN A 267 4.63 -31.72 28.32
C GLN A 267 4.21 -32.94 27.51
N GLN A 268 4.39 -32.90 26.20
CA GLN A 268 3.97 -33.98 25.28
C GLN A 268 5.06 -35.04 25.10
N ASN A 269 6.32 -34.63 25.25
CA ASN A 269 7.50 -35.49 25.28
C ASN A 269 8.66 -34.75 25.94
N ASP A 270 9.86 -35.38 26.00
CA ASP A 270 11.04 -34.80 26.71
C ASP A 270 11.55 -33.49 26.11
N ARG A 271 11.06 -33.06 24.90
CA ARG A 271 11.54 -31.90 24.18
C ARG A 271 10.46 -30.87 23.85
N GLU A 272 9.18 -31.23 24.03
CA GLU A 272 8.05 -30.41 23.59
C GLU A 272 7.18 -30.03 24.79
N ASN A 273 7.31 -28.78 25.21
CA ASN A 273 6.43 -28.14 26.17
C ASN A 273 5.47 -27.22 25.42
N TRP A 274 4.19 -27.38 25.67
CA TRP A 274 3.11 -26.58 25.11
C TRP A 274 2.50 -25.68 26.17
N TYR A 275 2.36 -24.39 25.82
CA TYR A 275 1.58 -23.44 26.58
C TYR A 275 0.31 -23.14 25.80
N MET A 276 -0.84 -23.45 26.39
CA MET A 276 -2.15 -23.19 25.78
C MET A 276 -2.60 -21.79 26.15
N ILE A 277 -2.94 -20.99 25.14
CA ILE A 277 -3.43 -19.63 25.34
C ILE A 277 -4.96 -19.59 25.43
N ASP A 278 -5.51 -18.51 25.95
CA ASP A 278 -6.97 -18.26 26.05
C ASP A 278 -7.62 -17.75 24.75
N SER A 279 -6.99 -18.01 23.61
CA SER A 279 -7.46 -17.56 22.31
C SER A 279 -7.04 -18.55 21.21
N SER A 280 -7.26 -18.18 19.95
CA SER A 280 -6.84 -18.93 18.77
C SER A 280 -5.97 -18.05 17.87
N PHE A 281 -4.84 -18.56 17.41
CA PHE A 281 -3.97 -17.88 16.43
C PHE A 281 -4.66 -17.75 15.09
N ILE A 282 -5.48 -18.73 14.69
CA ILE A 282 -6.23 -18.70 13.43
C ILE A 282 -7.17 -17.50 13.37
N THR A 283 -7.77 -17.11 14.50
CA THR A 283 -8.72 -15.99 14.54
C THR A 283 -8.09 -14.65 14.88
N THR A 284 -7.05 -14.62 15.71
CA THR A 284 -6.45 -13.36 16.20
C THR A 284 -5.18 -12.96 15.48
N LEU A 285 -4.43 -13.93 14.96
CA LEU A 285 -3.20 -13.71 14.15
C LEU A 285 -3.19 -14.63 12.93
N PRO A 286 -4.17 -14.52 12.01
CA PRO A 286 -4.32 -15.42 10.88
C PRO A 286 -3.10 -15.46 9.95
N ASP A 287 -2.31 -14.39 9.91
CA ASP A 287 -1.09 -14.32 9.12
C ASP A 287 0.03 -15.24 9.62
N THR A 288 -0.01 -15.65 10.90
CA THR A 288 0.91 -16.67 11.42
C THR A 288 0.70 -17.99 10.70
N TRP A 289 -0.55 -18.37 10.56
CA TRP A 289 -0.99 -19.58 9.88
C TRP A 289 -0.96 -19.44 8.34
N GLY A 290 -1.52 -18.36 7.81
CA GLY A 290 -1.71 -18.19 6.35
C GLY A 290 -0.43 -17.91 5.57
N ILE A 291 0.51 -17.17 6.13
CA ILE A 291 1.73 -16.71 5.45
C ILE A 291 3.01 -16.89 6.29
N ASN A 292 2.93 -17.64 7.39
CA ASN A 292 4.04 -17.85 8.33
C ASN A 292 4.65 -16.54 8.86
N GLN A 293 3.81 -15.51 9.07
CA GLN A 293 4.24 -14.26 9.67
C GLN A 293 4.67 -14.47 11.12
N ARG A 294 5.79 -13.87 11.51
CA ARG A 294 6.25 -13.89 12.91
C ARG A 294 6.01 -12.52 13.55
N TYR A 295 5.64 -12.56 14.82
CA TYR A 295 5.38 -11.39 15.64
C TYR A 295 6.33 -11.34 16.83
N ILE A 296 6.61 -10.12 17.32
CA ILE A 296 7.37 -9.94 18.55
C ILE A 296 6.47 -10.38 19.71
N MET A 297 6.98 -11.30 20.53
CA MET A 297 6.29 -11.81 21.72
C MET A 297 7.06 -11.40 22.96
N LEU A 298 6.36 -10.83 23.93
CA LEU A 298 6.94 -10.34 25.16
C LEU A 298 6.16 -10.90 26.37
N ALA A 299 6.86 -11.39 27.36
CA ALA A 299 6.27 -11.76 28.65
C ALA A 299 5.76 -10.49 29.35
N VAL A 300 4.48 -10.46 29.75
CA VAL A 300 3.88 -9.37 30.53
C VAL A 300 4.25 -9.49 32.00
N ASN A 301 4.32 -10.72 32.53
CA ASN A 301 4.71 -11.03 33.90
C ASN A 301 5.85 -12.04 33.93
N ASN A 302 6.38 -12.35 35.12
CA ASN A 302 7.47 -13.30 35.34
C ASN A 302 8.74 -13.01 34.51
N ARG A 303 9.03 -11.77 34.22
CA ARG A 303 10.19 -11.35 33.40
C ARG A 303 11.53 -11.65 34.03
N ASP A 304 11.56 -11.87 35.34
CA ASP A 304 12.73 -12.22 36.17
C ASP A 304 12.97 -13.72 36.26
N LYS A 305 12.13 -14.54 35.68
CA LYS A 305 12.27 -15.99 35.67
C LYS A 305 13.12 -16.47 34.49
N GLU A 306 13.63 -17.69 34.61
CA GLU A 306 14.34 -18.35 33.52
C GLU A 306 13.42 -18.57 32.35
N TYR A 307 13.94 -18.30 31.15
CA TYR A 307 13.23 -18.53 29.89
C TYR A 307 13.45 -19.96 29.42
N GLN A 308 12.38 -20.56 28.90
CA GLN A 308 12.46 -21.85 28.27
C GLN A 308 11.78 -21.77 26.87
N ARG A 309 12.22 -22.63 25.98
CA ARG A 309 11.56 -22.77 24.68
C ARG A 309 10.27 -23.54 24.84
N VAL A 310 9.18 -22.99 24.33
CA VAL A 310 7.86 -23.59 24.35
C VAL A 310 7.21 -23.46 22.98
N LEU A 311 6.22 -24.28 22.72
CA LEU A 311 5.26 -24.12 21.64
C LEU A 311 3.99 -23.48 22.22
N LEU A 312 3.38 -22.58 21.48
CA LEU A 312 2.11 -21.98 21.88
C LEU A 312 0.98 -22.64 21.08
N GLY A 313 -0.09 -23.03 21.74
CA GLY A 313 -1.26 -23.61 21.13
C GLY A 313 -2.52 -22.84 21.48
N GLY A 314 -3.40 -22.68 20.51
CA GLY A 314 -4.70 -22.06 20.71
C GLY A 314 -5.73 -23.02 21.33
N LEU A 315 -6.94 -22.51 21.53
CA LEU A 315 -8.04 -23.26 22.17
C LEU A 315 -8.78 -24.21 21.24
N THR A 316 -8.63 -24.07 19.93
CA THR A 316 -9.39 -24.87 18.98
C THR A 316 -8.81 -26.27 18.84
N CYS A 317 -9.56 -27.19 18.26
CA CYS A 317 -9.08 -28.53 17.92
C CYS A 317 -8.42 -28.59 16.53
N ASP A 318 -8.25 -27.45 15.87
CA ASP A 318 -7.56 -27.39 14.58
C ASP A 318 -6.07 -27.62 14.78
N SER A 319 -5.47 -28.50 13.98
CA SER A 319 -4.05 -28.87 14.06
C SER A 319 -3.10 -27.72 13.74
N GLU A 320 -3.59 -26.70 13.07
CA GLU A 320 -2.80 -25.52 12.66
C GLU A 320 -2.92 -24.33 13.64
N ASP A 321 -3.63 -24.51 14.77
CA ASP A 321 -3.83 -23.44 15.76
C ASP A 321 -2.62 -23.31 16.71
N PHE A 322 -1.40 -22.97 16.16
CA PHE A 322 -0.17 -22.80 16.91
C PHE A 322 0.83 -21.82 16.26
#